data_e2f18914990aff926baa4fed469c17ee
#
_entry.id   e2f18914990aff926baa4fed469c17ee
#
_cell.length_a   1.000
_cell.length_b   1.000
_cell.length_c   1.000
_cell.angle_alpha   90.00
_cell.angle_beta   90.00
_cell.angle_gamma   90.00
#
_symmetry.space_group_name_H-M   'P 1'
#
loop_
_entity.id
_entity.type
_entity.pdbx_description
1 polymer ?
#
loop_
_entity_poly.entity_id
_entity_poly.type
_entity_poly.pdbx_seq_one_letter_code
_entity_poly.pdbx_strand_id
1 'polypeptide(L)'
;LFLTSKLFANSEVIYGGFSYGSILPKNTLTKYVHDRSNGQSLIDKLLINNIKKLDNKSFKISFDTLSDGLSEKDQNVLVFSLDNETINFITIQGDNLTRTDIILNFQIIFFNAKNNSLTASIPLEVSKVLNSSEPLSEKQLIQELKKMYENEVMQNFFNLANNFNLKNKYNSRIGITKIILEENAENFINKNSKSNDIFKKNRFAKSLSSFLSYNNNIAVVPYGEDRTSNTIMLTFENTQREIKLPNPDYHIHLTVRGFKSVLFKEGAIDEQWIYGSYVKIQLIQPDLDKIYFEEKFKNGLNVEFSKRATKNKNSFEWIFYLDSLKILFDEFSKQTIKIDKKWLKSSSDNKKIKKSFKKISEIYEKCK
;
A
#
# COMPACT_ATOMS: atom_id res chain seq x y z
N LEU A 1 -12.78 -40.67 24.25
CA LEU A 1 -12.22 -39.36 23.78
C LEU A 1 -12.89 -39.05 22.46
N PHE A 2 -13.95 -38.23 22.46
CA PHE A 2 -14.55 -37.67 21.23
C PHE A 2 -13.71 -36.46 20.83
N LEU A 3 -12.88 -36.59 19.82
CA LEU A 3 -12.28 -35.48 19.10
C LEU A 3 -13.38 -34.82 18.25
N THR A 4 -14.04 -33.82 18.79
CA THR A 4 -14.84 -32.90 17.98
C THR A 4 -13.90 -32.08 17.12
N SER A 5 -13.65 -32.52 15.88
CA SER A 5 -13.13 -31.65 14.85
C SER A 5 -14.13 -30.52 14.66
N LYS A 6 -13.80 -29.31 15.16
CA LYS A 6 -14.51 -28.09 14.76
C LYS A 6 -14.28 -27.95 13.26
N LEU A 7 -15.25 -28.41 12.46
CA LEU A 7 -15.37 -27.97 11.09
C LEU A 7 -15.56 -26.45 11.15
N PHE A 8 -14.51 -25.69 10.87
CA PHE A 8 -14.65 -24.29 10.56
C PHE A 8 -15.45 -24.23 9.25
N ALA A 9 -16.72 -23.86 9.36
CA ALA A 9 -17.51 -23.57 8.18
C ALA A 9 -16.82 -22.42 7.46
N ASN A 10 -16.32 -22.68 6.24
CA ASN A 10 -15.74 -21.63 5.41
C ASN A 10 -16.80 -20.55 5.18
N SER A 11 -16.48 -19.30 5.47
CA SER A 11 -17.39 -18.18 5.20
C SER A 11 -17.61 -18.07 3.69
N GLU A 12 -18.86 -18.02 3.27
CA GLU A 12 -19.18 -17.74 1.87
C GLU A 12 -19.01 -16.24 1.61
N VAL A 13 -18.29 -15.92 0.55
CA VAL A 13 -17.97 -14.53 0.13
C VAL A 13 -18.42 -14.36 -1.31
N ILE A 14 -19.17 -13.31 -1.59
CA ILE A 14 -19.64 -13.01 -2.94
C ILE A 14 -18.58 -12.15 -3.65
N TYR A 15 -18.27 -12.47 -4.90
CA TYR A 15 -17.42 -11.62 -5.73
C TYR A 15 -18.17 -10.39 -6.18
N GLY A 16 -17.72 -9.21 -5.73
CA GLY A 16 -18.33 -7.89 -6.04
C GLY A 16 -17.72 -7.18 -7.24
N GLY A 17 -16.64 -7.70 -7.83
CA GLY A 17 -16.02 -7.13 -9.01
C GLY A 17 -14.86 -6.18 -8.74
N PHE A 18 -14.47 -5.46 -9.81
CA PHE A 18 -13.48 -4.38 -9.74
C PHE A 18 -14.16 -3.04 -9.53
N SER A 19 -13.56 -2.18 -8.72
CA SER A 19 -14.04 -0.82 -8.46
C SER A 19 -12.90 0.19 -8.43
N TYR A 20 -13.28 1.47 -8.43
CA TYR A 20 -12.38 2.58 -8.13
C TYR A 20 -12.71 3.13 -6.74
N GLY A 21 -11.68 3.34 -5.92
CA GLY A 21 -11.81 3.88 -4.58
C GLY A 21 -11.72 5.41 -4.56
N SER A 22 -10.61 5.95 -4.06
CA SER A 22 -10.41 7.39 -3.95
C SER A 22 -10.18 8.11 -5.29
N ILE A 23 -9.96 7.38 -6.38
CA ILE A 23 -9.68 7.93 -7.71
C ILE A 23 -10.88 7.72 -8.65
N LEU A 24 -11.18 8.73 -9.48
CA LEU A 24 -12.22 8.61 -10.50
C LEU A 24 -11.67 7.90 -11.75
N PRO A 25 -12.44 7.01 -12.40
CA PRO A 25 -12.00 6.27 -13.59
C PRO A 25 -11.42 7.17 -14.68
N LYS A 26 -12.06 8.31 -14.96
CA LYS A 26 -11.64 9.27 -15.99
C LYS A 26 -10.23 9.84 -15.78
N ASN A 27 -9.71 9.80 -14.57
CA ASN A 27 -8.40 10.33 -14.20
C ASN A 27 -7.29 9.26 -14.25
N THR A 28 -7.56 8.05 -14.78
CA THR A 28 -6.61 6.94 -14.84
C THR A 28 -6.43 6.44 -16.26
N LEU A 29 -5.27 5.87 -16.55
CA LEU A 29 -5.05 5.06 -17.75
C LEU A 29 -5.59 3.63 -17.59
N THR A 30 -5.80 3.18 -16.33
CA THR A 30 -6.45 1.90 -16.03
C THR A 30 -7.82 1.78 -16.67
N LYS A 31 -8.54 2.89 -16.92
CA LYS A 31 -9.82 2.88 -17.67
C LYS A 31 -9.73 2.15 -19.00
N TYR A 32 -8.57 2.24 -19.71
CA TYR A 32 -8.37 1.55 -20.99
C TYR A 32 -8.08 0.05 -20.83
N VAL A 33 -7.65 -0.38 -19.62
CA VAL A 33 -7.48 -1.80 -19.27
C VAL A 33 -8.79 -2.39 -18.73
N HIS A 34 -9.63 -1.54 -18.11
CA HIS A 34 -10.95 -1.87 -17.58
C HIS A 34 -12.09 -1.51 -18.56
N ASP A 35 -11.77 -1.36 -19.85
CA ASP A 35 -12.77 -1.10 -20.88
C ASP A 35 -13.64 -2.34 -21.14
N ARG A 36 -14.95 -2.18 -21.04
CA ARG A 36 -15.99 -3.21 -21.26
C ARG A 36 -16.79 -3.01 -22.54
N SER A 37 -16.38 -2.10 -23.42
CA SER A 37 -17.09 -1.82 -24.68
C SER A 37 -17.31 -3.05 -25.55
N ASN A 38 -16.42 -4.06 -25.42
CA ASN A 38 -16.48 -5.34 -26.12
C ASN A 38 -16.85 -6.51 -25.18
N GLY A 39 -17.64 -6.27 -24.13
CA GLY A 39 -18.02 -7.24 -23.12
C GLY A 39 -17.14 -7.18 -21.87
N GLN A 40 -16.64 -8.33 -21.39
CA GLN A 40 -15.84 -8.39 -20.17
C GLN A 40 -14.46 -7.77 -20.35
N SER A 41 -14.06 -6.86 -19.44
CA SER A 41 -12.74 -6.21 -19.48
C SER A 41 -11.59 -7.20 -19.23
N LEU A 42 -10.35 -6.78 -19.57
CA LEU A 42 -9.15 -7.56 -19.23
C LEU A 42 -9.04 -7.78 -17.71
N ILE A 43 -9.26 -6.73 -16.92
CA ILE A 43 -9.17 -6.82 -15.45
C ILE A 43 -10.19 -7.82 -14.90
N ASP A 44 -11.45 -7.78 -15.35
CA ASP A 44 -12.48 -8.72 -14.92
C ASP A 44 -12.11 -10.18 -15.22
N LYS A 45 -11.62 -10.44 -16.45
CA LYS A 45 -11.16 -11.78 -16.86
C LYS A 45 -10.03 -12.29 -15.96
N LEU A 46 -9.04 -11.43 -15.72
CA LEU A 46 -7.89 -11.77 -14.88
C LEU A 46 -8.31 -12.05 -13.43
N LEU A 47 -9.16 -11.22 -12.85
CA LEU A 47 -9.67 -11.40 -11.49
C LEU A 47 -10.45 -12.71 -11.36
N ILE A 48 -11.41 -12.95 -12.23
CA ILE A 48 -12.22 -14.19 -12.20
C ILE A 48 -11.33 -15.43 -12.34
N ASN A 49 -10.36 -15.40 -13.25
CA ASN A 49 -9.44 -16.53 -13.44
C ASN A 49 -8.54 -16.78 -12.22
N ASN A 50 -8.10 -15.73 -11.52
CA ASN A 50 -7.30 -15.87 -10.30
C ASN A 50 -8.16 -16.31 -9.13
N ILE A 51 -9.37 -15.74 -8.96
CA ILE A 51 -10.31 -16.13 -7.90
C ILE A 51 -10.69 -17.61 -8.00
N LYS A 52 -10.95 -18.14 -9.21
CA LYS A 52 -11.24 -19.55 -9.43
C LYS A 52 -10.11 -20.49 -9.00
N LYS A 53 -8.89 -20.02 -8.89
CA LYS A 53 -7.70 -20.77 -8.47
C LYS A 53 -7.41 -20.64 -6.97
N LEU A 54 -8.14 -19.79 -6.23
CA LEU A 54 -7.91 -19.60 -4.80
C LEU A 54 -8.27 -20.89 -4.04
N ASP A 55 -7.35 -21.32 -3.18
CA ASP A 55 -7.54 -22.39 -2.20
C ASP A 55 -7.42 -21.85 -0.78
N ASN A 56 -8.24 -20.85 -0.48
CA ASN A 56 -8.26 -20.23 0.85
C ASN A 56 -9.08 -21.08 1.83
N LYS A 57 -8.50 -21.34 3.01
CA LYS A 57 -9.13 -22.21 4.03
C LYS A 57 -10.18 -21.49 4.88
N SER A 58 -10.21 -20.15 4.88
CA SER A 58 -11.12 -19.38 5.73
C SER A 58 -12.39 -18.92 5.02
N PHE A 59 -12.39 -18.87 3.68
CA PHE A 59 -13.56 -18.49 2.90
C PHE A 59 -13.58 -19.16 1.52
N LYS A 60 -14.77 -19.22 0.93
CA LYS A 60 -14.99 -19.61 -0.48
C LYS A 60 -15.69 -18.47 -1.20
N ILE A 61 -15.32 -18.23 -2.46
CA ILE A 61 -15.93 -17.17 -3.25
C ILE A 61 -16.98 -17.76 -4.18
N SER A 62 -18.19 -17.19 -4.11
CA SER A 62 -19.25 -17.42 -5.10
C SER A 62 -19.30 -16.27 -6.11
N PHE A 63 -19.73 -16.60 -7.34
CA PHE A 63 -19.91 -15.64 -8.43
C PHE A 63 -21.38 -15.28 -8.63
N ASP A 64 -22.21 -15.49 -7.60
CA ASP A 64 -23.61 -15.09 -7.65
C ASP A 64 -23.68 -13.57 -7.90
N THR A 65 -24.58 -13.19 -8.79
CA THR A 65 -24.77 -11.77 -9.11
C THR A 65 -25.22 -11.01 -7.87
N LEU A 66 -24.65 -9.83 -7.64
CA LEU A 66 -25.15 -8.84 -6.69
C LEU A 66 -26.51 -8.33 -7.21
N SER A 67 -27.55 -9.18 -7.25
CA SER A 67 -28.90 -8.77 -7.53
C SER A 67 -29.47 -7.99 -6.34
N ASP A 68 -30.50 -7.16 -6.57
CA ASP A 68 -31.08 -6.26 -5.57
C ASP A 68 -31.51 -6.90 -4.22
N GLY A 69 -31.61 -8.25 -4.17
CA GLY A 69 -31.90 -9.00 -2.94
C GLY A 69 -30.69 -9.33 -2.04
N LEU A 70 -29.46 -8.98 -2.43
CA LEU A 70 -28.25 -9.27 -1.60
C LEU A 70 -28.03 -8.29 -0.47
N SER A 71 -28.64 -7.10 -0.52
CA SER A 71 -28.62 -6.13 0.60
C SER A 71 -29.27 -6.64 1.89
N GLU A 72 -30.03 -7.74 1.81
CA GLU A 72 -30.71 -8.35 2.97
C GLU A 72 -29.89 -9.49 3.60
N LYS A 73 -28.89 -10.05 2.87
CA LYS A 73 -28.11 -11.17 3.36
C LYS A 73 -26.91 -10.70 4.21
N ASP A 74 -26.72 -11.34 5.34
CA ASP A 74 -25.55 -11.13 6.23
C ASP A 74 -24.33 -11.87 5.68
N GLN A 75 -23.85 -11.44 4.49
CA GLN A 75 -22.74 -12.05 3.76
C GLN A 75 -21.66 -11.03 3.44
N ASN A 76 -20.44 -11.51 3.39
CA ASN A 76 -19.31 -10.68 2.95
C ASN A 76 -19.22 -10.61 1.43
N VAL A 77 -18.86 -9.45 0.93
CA VAL A 77 -18.56 -9.18 -0.48
C VAL A 77 -17.08 -8.87 -0.60
N LEU A 78 -16.40 -9.49 -1.57
CA LEU A 78 -15.03 -9.18 -1.93
C LEU A 78 -15.01 -8.27 -3.14
N VAL A 79 -14.35 -7.13 -3.00
CA VAL A 79 -14.10 -6.17 -4.08
C VAL A 79 -12.61 -5.91 -4.19
N PHE A 80 -12.09 -5.87 -5.43
CA PHE A 80 -10.75 -5.38 -5.72
C PHE A 80 -10.84 -3.96 -6.23
N SER A 81 -10.32 -3.00 -5.47
CA SER A 81 -10.49 -1.58 -5.71
C SER A 81 -9.17 -0.90 -6.06
N LEU A 82 -9.10 -0.16 -7.18
CA LEU A 82 -8.00 0.76 -7.47
C LEU A 82 -8.21 2.06 -6.69
N ASP A 83 -7.32 2.33 -5.76
CA ASP A 83 -7.40 3.46 -4.86
C ASP A 83 -6.62 4.67 -5.35
N ASN A 84 -5.54 4.43 -6.09
CA ASN A 84 -4.74 5.47 -6.74
C ASN A 84 -3.88 4.91 -7.87
N GLU A 85 -3.72 5.71 -8.93
CA GLU A 85 -2.76 5.50 -10.00
C GLU A 85 -1.87 6.72 -10.11
N THR A 86 -0.56 6.52 -10.07
CA THR A 86 0.43 7.59 -10.21
C THR A 86 1.42 7.23 -11.29
N ILE A 87 1.61 8.13 -12.26
CA ILE A 87 2.62 8.01 -13.31
C ILE A 87 3.48 9.27 -13.24
N ASN A 88 4.77 9.11 -12.94
CA ASN A 88 5.72 10.20 -12.86
C ASN A 88 6.79 10.05 -13.93
N PHE A 89 7.14 11.15 -14.56
CA PHE A 89 8.28 11.23 -15.47
C PHE A 89 9.36 12.11 -14.83
N ILE A 90 10.57 11.61 -14.79
CA ILE A 90 11.71 12.27 -14.20
C ILE A 90 12.88 12.22 -15.18
N THR A 91 13.19 13.34 -15.81
CA THR A 91 14.34 13.43 -16.71
C THR A 91 15.59 13.74 -15.93
N ILE A 92 16.58 12.84 -16.03
CA ILE A 92 17.92 13.02 -15.47
C ILE A 92 18.76 13.73 -16.55
N GLN A 93 18.78 15.04 -16.46
CA GLN A 93 19.53 15.87 -17.40
C GLN A 93 21.03 15.52 -17.31
N GLY A 94 21.66 15.38 -18.47
CA GLY A 94 23.06 15.02 -18.58
C GLY A 94 23.31 13.54 -18.89
N ASP A 95 22.40 12.65 -18.54
CA ASP A 95 22.49 11.22 -18.88
C ASP A 95 21.52 10.80 -19.99
N ASN A 96 20.75 11.74 -20.56
CA ASN A 96 19.69 11.50 -21.55
C ASN A 96 18.77 10.35 -21.11
N LEU A 97 18.44 10.31 -19.83
CA LEU A 97 17.65 9.28 -19.22
C LEU A 97 16.36 9.85 -18.65
N THR A 98 15.24 9.28 -19.06
CA THR A 98 13.94 9.52 -18.43
C THR A 98 13.53 8.30 -17.66
N ARG A 99 13.38 8.44 -16.36
CA ARG A 99 12.78 7.46 -15.47
C ARG A 99 11.27 7.66 -15.45
N THR A 100 10.51 6.62 -15.71
CA THR A 100 9.05 6.58 -15.56
C THR A 100 8.70 5.67 -14.40
N ASP A 101 8.05 6.22 -13.36
CA ASP A 101 7.52 5.45 -12.24
C ASP A 101 6.02 5.26 -12.43
N ILE A 102 5.57 4.01 -12.47
CA ILE A 102 4.16 3.64 -12.46
C ILE A 102 3.86 3.04 -11.10
N ILE A 103 2.92 3.62 -10.35
CA ILE A 103 2.54 3.17 -9.00
C ILE A 103 1.03 3.00 -8.97
N LEU A 104 0.60 1.79 -8.66
CA LEU A 104 -0.80 1.39 -8.51
C LEU A 104 -1.04 1.02 -7.05
N ASN A 105 -1.97 1.70 -6.39
CA ASN A 105 -2.41 1.36 -5.04
C ASN A 105 -3.80 0.76 -5.10
N PHE A 106 -3.95 -0.42 -4.54
CA PHE A 106 -5.20 -1.16 -4.47
C PHE A 106 -5.61 -1.46 -3.04
N GLN A 107 -6.86 -1.85 -2.90
CA GLN A 107 -7.43 -2.43 -1.70
C GLN A 107 -8.17 -3.73 -2.09
N ILE A 108 -7.87 -4.84 -1.42
CA ILE A 108 -8.75 -6.01 -1.42
C ILE A 108 -9.72 -5.78 -0.25
N ILE A 109 -10.97 -5.52 -0.54
CA ILE A 109 -11.97 -5.09 0.44
C ILE A 109 -12.97 -6.23 0.66
N PHE A 110 -13.16 -6.59 1.92
CA PHE A 110 -14.27 -7.43 2.36
C PHE A 110 -15.22 -6.54 3.17
N PHE A 111 -16.47 -6.48 2.77
CA PHE A 111 -17.50 -5.75 3.50
C PHE A 111 -18.78 -6.56 3.62
N ASN A 112 -19.56 -6.32 4.67
CA ASN A 112 -20.85 -6.95 4.87
C ASN A 112 -21.90 -6.27 4.00
N ALA A 113 -22.58 -7.05 3.16
CA ALA A 113 -23.56 -6.55 2.19
C ALA A 113 -24.77 -5.88 2.85
N LYS A 114 -25.22 -6.39 4.02
CA LYS A 114 -26.43 -5.94 4.71
C LYS A 114 -26.30 -4.53 5.29
N ASN A 115 -25.16 -4.21 5.88
CA ASN A 115 -24.97 -2.94 6.62
C ASN A 115 -23.87 -2.05 6.02
N ASN A 116 -23.26 -2.48 4.90
CA ASN A 116 -22.15 -1.81 4.25
C ASN A 116 -20.97 -1.51 5.20
N SER A 117 -20.70 -2.36 6.19
CA SER A 117 -19.58 -2.19 7.10
C SER A 117 -18.35 -2.94 6.60
N LEU A 118 -17.18 -2.33 6.71
CA LEU A 118 -15.90 -2.98 6.40
C LEU A 118 -15.65 -4.15 7.35
N THR A 119 -15.49 -5.35 6.80
CA THR A 119 -15.03 -6.52 7.53
C THR A 119 -13.51 -6.53 7.57
N ALA A 120 -12.85 -6.42 6.42
CA ALA A 120 -11.40 -6.37 6.33
C ALA A 120 -10.96 -5.58 5.09
N SER A 121 -9.78 -4.97 5.15
CA SER A 121 -9.11 -4.36 4.01
C SER A 121 -7.65 -4.78 3.98
N ILE A 122 -7.18 -5.18 2.80
CA ILE A 122 -5.81 -5.58 2.55
C ILE A 122 -5.25 -4.62 1.51
N PRO A 123 -4.51 -3.59 1.92
CA PRO A 123 -3.87 -2.66 0.99
C PRO A 123 -2.73 -3.34 0.23
N LEU A 124 -2.62 -3.00 -1.05
CA LEU A 124 -1.61 -3.51 -1.97
C LEU A 124 -1.04 -2.36 -2.79
N GLU A 125 0.28 -2.22 -2.82
CA GLU A 125 0.99 -1.35 -3.75
C GLU A 125 1.77 -2.19 -4.76
N VAL A 126 1.59 -1.89 -6.05
CA VAL A 126 2.41 -2.44 -7.14
C VAL A 126 3.08 -1.27 -7.83
N SER A 127 4.40 -1.33 -7.97
CA SER A 127 5.16 -0.27 -8.62
C SER A 127 6.14 -0.83 -9.63
N LYS A 128 6.34 -0.09 -10.72
CA LYS A 128 7.29 -0.41 -11.79
C LYS A 128 8.09 0.82 -12.15
N VAL A 129 9.39 0.64 -12.32
CA VAL A 129 10.31 1.67 -12.78
C VAL A 129 10.77 1.29 -14.18
N LEU A 130 10.63 2.20 -15.12
CA LEU A 130 11.08 2.05 -16.49
C LEU A 130 12.06 3.18 -16.82
N ASN A 131 13.11 2.86 -17.57
CA ASN A 131 14.09 3.82 -18.04
C ASN A 131 14.08 3.87 -19.55
N SER A 132 14.06 5.07 -20.12
CA SER A 132 14.03 5.33 -21.56
C SER A 132 14.81 6.61 -21.89
N SER A 133 15.14 6.84 -23.15
CA SER A 133 15.73 8.11 -23.60
C SER A 133 14.72 9.25 -23.58
N GLU A 134 13.44 8.95 -23.74
CA GLU A 134 12.35 9.92 -23.79
C GLU A 134 11.18 9.46 -22.93
N PRO A 135 10.27 10.36 -22.49
CA PRO A 135 9.06 9.99 -21.79
C PRO A 135 8.21 9.01 -22.62
N LEU A 136 7.68 7.99 -21.95
CA LEU A 136 6.80 7.03 -22.61
C LEU A 136 5.52 7.70 -23.12
N SER A 137 5.10 7.37 -24.32
CA SER A 137 3.81 7.78 -24.86
C SER A 137 2.64 7.12 -24.12
N GLU A 138 1.45 7.68 -24.20
CA GLU A 138 0.24 7.13 -23.57
C GLU A 138 0.00 5.67 -24.03
N LYS A 139 0.18 5.37 -25.32
CA LYS A 139 0.05 4.00 -25.85
C LYS A 139 1.02 3.02 -25.21
N GLN A 140 2.29 3.42 -25.01
CA GLN A 140 3.29 2.59 -24.33
C GLN A 140 2.94 2.41 -22.84
N LEU A 141 2.48 3.45 -22.16
CA LEU A 141 2.02 3.37 -20.77
C LEU A 141 0.85 2.40 -20.61
N ILE A 142 -0.16 2.45 -21.50
CA ILE A 142 -1.28 1.51 -21.48
C ILE A 142 -0.79 0.07 -21.69
N GLN A 143 0.19 -0.16 -22.57
CA GLN A 143 0.78 -1.49 -22.75
C GLN A 143 1.51 -1.98 -21.50
N GLU A 144 2.29 -1.11 -20.86
CA GLU A 144 2.97 -1.47 -19.60
C GLU A 144 1.97 -1.72 -18.46
N LEU A 145 0.91 -0.92 -18.36
CA LEU A 145 -0.17 -1.17 -17.41
C LEU A 145 -0.84 -2.54 -17.63
N LYS A 146 -1.15 -2.91 -18.88
CA LYS A 146 -1.68 -4.25 -19.20
C LYS A 146 -0.76 -5.36 -18.68
N LYS A 147 0.54 -5.26 -18.95
CA LYS A 147 1.53 -6.23 -18.46
C LYS A 147 1.58 -6.27 -16.92
N MET A 148 1.52 -5.11 -16.27
CA MET A 148 1.48 -5.04 -14.79
C MET A 148 0.23 -5.73 -14.24
N TYR A 149 -0.95 -5.53 -14.85
CA TYR A 149 -2.16 -6.23 -14.45
C TYR A 149 -2.07 -7.73 -14.66
N GLU A 150 -1.56 -8.17 -15.81
CA GLU A 150 -1.43 -9.60 -16.16
C GLU A 150 -0.47 -10.36 -15.23
N ASN A 151 0.57 -9.69 -14.75
CA ASN A 151 1.64 -10.30 -13.95
C ASN A 151 1.60 -9.85 -12.50
N GLU A 152 2.22 -8.71 -12.18
CA GLU A 152 2.54 -8.29 -10.82
C GLU A 152 1.27 -8.04 -9.98
N VAL A 153 0.26 -7.37 -10.56
CA VAL A 153 -0.98 -7.04 -9.84
C VAL A 153 -1.75 -8.31 -9.48
N MET A 154 -1.97 -9.18 -10.46
CA MET A 154 -2.73 -10.42 -10.24
C MET A 154 -1.99 -11.43 -9.36
N GLN A 155 -0.67 -11.54 -9.50
CA GLN A 155 0.13 -12.40 -8.63
C GLN A 155 0.06 -11.94 -7.16
N ASN A 156 0.21 -10.64 -6.91
CA ASN A 156 0.13 -10.09 -5.56
C ASN A 156 -1.29 -10.20 -4.98
N PHE A 157 -2.32 -9.91 -5.79
CA PHE A 157 -3.72 -10.14 -5.40
C PHE A 157 -3.94 -11.60 -4.99
N PHE A 158 -3.53 -12.55 -5.84
CA PHE A 158 -3.67 -13.98 -5.56
C PHE A 158 -2.97 -14.40 -4.27
N ASN A 159 -1.70 -13.99 -4.10
CA ASN A 159 -0.92 -14.34 -2.92
C ASN A 159 -1.55 -13.80 -1.64
N LEU A 160 -1.98 -12.53 -1.64
CA LEU A 160 -2.63 -11.92 -0.49
C LEU A 160 -3.98 -12.56 -0.19
N ALA A 161 -4.85 -12.70 -1.19
CA ALA A 161 -6.17 -13.28 -1.01
C ALA A 161 -6.09 -14.75 -0.56
N ASN A 162 -5.15 -15.54 -1.12
CA ASN A 162 -4.99 -16.95 -0.79
C ASN A 162 -4.48 -17.21 0.64
N ASN A 163 -3.62 -16.33 1.14
CA ASN A 163 -3.00 -16.47 2.47
C ASN A 163 -3.74 -15.70 3.57
N PHE A 164 -4.70 -14.87 3.22
CA PHE A 164 -5.44 -14.06 4.19
C PHE A 164 -6.45 -14.90 4.97
N ASN A 165 -6.48 -14.73 6.29
CA ASN A 165 -7.43 -15.39 7.17
C ASN A 165 -8.61 -14.46 7.48
N LEU A 166 -9.66 -14.56 6.66
CA LEU A 166 -10.88 -13.79 6.87
C LEU A 166 -11.63 -14.28 8.10
N LYS A 167 -11.95 -13.37 9.01
CA LYS A 167 -12.77 -13.63 10.19
C LYS A 167 -14.10 -12.88 10.08
N ASN A 168 -15.17 -13.48 10.58
CA ASN A 168 -16.47 -12.78 10.65
C ASN A 168 -16.41 -11.60 11.63
N LYS A 169 -15.57 -11.69 12.66
CA LYS A 169 -15.33 -10.60 13.63
C LYS A 169 -13.87 -10.61 14.04
N TYR A 170 -13.22 -9.47 13.90
CA TYR A 170 -11.87 -9.24 14.41
C TYR A 170 -11.92 -8.78 15.86
N ASN A 171 -11.09 -9.36 16.70
CA ASN A 171 -10.97 -8.96 18.11
C ASN A 171 -10.29 -7.60 18.26
N SER A 172 -9.39 -7.28 17.34
CA SER A 172 -8.67 -6.00 17.30
C SER A 172 -8.35 -5.64 15.86
N ARG A 173 -8.37 -4.34 15.57
CA ARG A 173 -8.03 -3.76 14.27
C ARG A 173 -6.88 -2.78 14.40
N ILE A 174 -6.08 -2.69 13.36
CA ILE A 174 -4.97 -1.76 13.26
C ILE A 174 -5.14 -0.85 12.06
N GLY A 175 -4.70 0.39 12.17
CA GLY A 175 -4.72 1.34 11.07
C GLY A 175 -3.71 2.45 11.28
N ILE A 176 -3.26 3.06 10.17
CA ILE A 176 -2.53 4.33 10.24
C ILE A 176 -3.55 5.43 10.43
N THR A 177 -3.43 6.20 11.50
CA THR A 177 -4.43 7.23 11.86
C THR A 177 -3.86 8.64 11.85
N LYS A 178 -2.51 8.77 11.84
CA LYS A 178 -1.87 10.08 11.81
C LYS A 178 -0.57 10.05 11.03
N ILE A 179 -0.42 11.02 10.12
CA ILE A 179 0.82 11.31 9.42
C ILE A 179 1.26 12.72 9.80
N ILE A 180 2.47 12.85 10.33
CA ILE A 180 3.08 14.12 10.72
C ILE A 180 4.29 14.36 9.82
N LEU A 181 4.39 15.54 9.27
CA LEU A 181 5.60 16.01 8.60
C LEU A 181 6.30 16.98 9.59
N GLU A 182 7.54 16.68 10.01
CA GLU A 182 8.36 17.66 10.71
C GLU A 182 8.76 18.77 9.75
N GLU A 183 9.02 19.95 10.24
CA GLU A 183 9.31 21.16 9.45
C GLU A 183 10.33 20.93 8.33
N ASN A 184 11.42 20.23 8.63
CA ASN A 184 12.43 19.88 7.63
C ASN A 184 11.90 19.00 6.49
N ALA A 185 11.02 18.04 6.82
CA ALA A 185 10.39 17.18 5.81
C ALA A 185 9.38 17.97 4.98
N GLU A 186 8.55 18.77 5.64
CA GLU A 186 7.53 19.59 5.00
C GLU A 186 8.13 20.60 4.05
N ASN A 187 9.13 21.37 4.48
CA ASN A 187 9.83 22.34 3.66
C ASN A 187 10.49 21.68 2.44
N PHE A 188 11.13 20.51 2.62
CA PHE A 188 11.72 19.76 1.53
C PHE A 188 10.68 19.29 0.52
N ILE A 189 9.59 18.71 0.99
CA ILE A 189 8.50 18.20 0.16
C ILE A 189 7.84 19.35 -0.61
N ASN A 190 7.56 20.48 0.03
CA ASN A 190 6.92 21.64 -0.60
C ASN A 190 7.78 22.26 -1.71
N LYS A 191 9.10 22.24 -1.52
CA LYS A 191 10.04 22.71 -2.55
C LYS A 191 10.09 21.78 -3.77
N ASN A 192 9.97 20.48 -3.57
CA ASN A 192 10.24 19.46 -4.59
C ASN A 192 8.99 18.77 -5.15
N SER A 193 7.82 19.03 -4.61
CA SER A 193 6.55 18.42 -5.04
C SER A 193 5.47 19.48 -5.21
N LYS A 194 4.86 19.50 -6.39
CA LYS A 194 3.69 20.36 -6.69
C LYS A 194 2.37 19.79 -6.18
N SER A 195 2.36 18.56 -5.62
CA SER A 195 1.13 17.96 -5.11
C SER A 195 0.74 18.54 -3.75
N ASN A 196 -0.55 18.51 -3.45
CA ASN A 196 -1.11 18.97 -2.18
C ASN A 196 -0.66 18.03 -1.02
N ASP A 197 -0.60 18.55 0.20
CA ASP A 197 -0.09 17.84 1.39
C ASP A 197 -0.91 16.58 1.73
N ILE A 198 -2.23 16.62 1.52
CA ILE A 198 -3.12 15.47 1.72
C ILE A 198 -2.70 14.30 0.82
N PHE A 199 -2.38 14.55 -0.45
CA PHE A 199 -1.91 13.51 -1.37
C PHE A 199 -0.57 12.90 -0.92
N LYS A 200 0.32 13.72 -0.37
CA LYS A 200 1.64 13.27 0.12
C LYS A 200 1.48 12.36 1.34
N LYS A 201 0.68 12.79 2.32
CA LYS A 201 0.40 12.01 3.53
C LYS A 201 -0.31 10.70 3.20
N ASN A 202 -1.33 10.74 2.32
CA ASN A 202 -2.02 9.56 1.84
C ASN A 202 -1.05 8.55 1.17
N ARG A 203 -0.09 9.03 0.39
CA ARG A 203 0.92 8.17 -0.25
C ARG A 203 1.78 7.44 0.78
N PHE A 204 2.27 8.13 1.82
CA PHE A 204 3.07 7.50 2.87
C PHE A 204 2.26 6.48 3.66
N ALA A 205 1.01 6.82 4.00
CA ALA A 205 0.12 5.91 4.69
C ALA A 205 -0.18 4.66 3.87
N LYS A 206 -0.50 4.80 2.58
CA LYS A 206 -0.78 3.68 1.68
C LYS A 206 0.44 2.76 1.53
N SER A 207 1.63 3.35 1.32
CA SER A 207 2.86 2.58 1.18
C SER A 207 3.19 1.79 2.45
N LEU A 208 3.17 2.43 3.63
CA LEU A 208 3.40 1.72 4.90
C LEU A 208 2.33 0.64 5.15
N SER A 209 1.04 0.94 4.92
CA SER A 209 -0.05 -0.02 5.09
C SER A 209 0.13 -1.25 4.20
N SER A 210 0.55 -1.04 2.94
CA SER A 210 0.76 -2.14 1.99
C SER A 210 1.86 -3.08 2.45
N PHE A 211 3.01 -2.56 2.90
CA PHE A 211 4.08 -3.41 3.42
C PHE A 211 3.70 -4.11 4.72
N LEU A 212 2.98 -3.44 5.63
CA LEU A 212 2.48 -4.07 6.85
C LEU A 212 1.55 -5.23 6.53
N SER A 213 0.61 -5.02 5.64
CA SER A 213 -0.36 -6.04 5.23
C SER A 213 0.32 -7.20 4.50
N TYR A 214 1.14 -6.90 3.49
CA TYR A 214 1.83 -7.90 2.67
C TYR A 214 2.75 -8.80 3.48
N ASN A 215 3.62 -8.21 4.30
CA ASN A 215 4.60 -8.99 5.07
C ASN A 215 3.98 -9.72 6.27
N ASN A 216 2.90 -9.21 6.87
CA ASN A 216 2.35 -9.77 8.11
C ASN A 216 1.02 -10.50 7.95
N ASN A 217 0.41 -10.51 6.78
CA ASN A 217 -0.92 -11.07 6.50
C ASN A 217 -2.00 -10.52 7.45
N ILE A 218 -1.98 -9.20 7.71
CA ILE A 218 -2.97 -8.51 8.54
C ILE A 218 -3.83 -7.56 7.72
N ALA A 219 -5.09 -7.43 8.13
CA ALA A 219 -5.95 -6.37 7.63
C ALA A 219 -5.53 -5.03 8.25
N VAL A 220 -5.51 -3.98 7.43
CA VAL A 220 -5.21 -2.62 7.87
C VAL A 220 -6.39 -1.73 7.51
N VAL A 221 -6.95 -1.03 8.49
CA VAL A 221 -8.05 -0.09 8.23
C VAL A 221 -7.54 1.03 7.32
N PRO A 222 -8.24 1.34 6.21
CA PRO A 222 -7.82 2.37 5.26
C PRO A 222 -7.56 3.72 5.93
N TYR A 223 -6.52 4.42 5.52
CA TYR A 223 -6.19 5.75 6.00
C TYR A 223 -7.09 6.81 5.35
N GLY A 224 -7.54 7.78 6.14
CA GLY A 224 -8.19 9.00 5.68
C GLY A 224 -7.85 10.13 6.63
N GLU A 225 -7.30 11.24 6.10
CA GLU A 225 -6.88 12.39 6.94
C GLU A 225 -8.10 13.11 7.52
N ASP A 226 -9.16 13.25 6.72
CA ASP A 226 -10.41 13.91 7.13
C ASP A 226 -11.51 12.86 7.38
N ARG A 227 -11.34 12.03 8.41
CA ARG A 227 -12.34 11.02 8.79
C ARG A 227 -13.58 11.61 9.44
N THR A 228 -14.12 12.68 8.89
CA THR A 228 -15.43 13.21 9.35
C THR A 228 -16.56 12.23 9.10
N SER A 229 -16.47 11.39 8.06
CA SER A 229 -17.51 10.41 7.70
C SER A 229 -17.20 8.97 8.11
N ASN A 230 -15.95 8.61 8.46
CA ASN A 230 -15.54 7.21 8.66
C ASN A 230 -16.01 6.25 7.55
N THR A 231 -15.96 6.69 6.30
CA THR A 231 -16.43 5.92 5.15
C THR A 231 -15.43 5.96 3.99
N ILE A 232 -15.51 4.97 3.10
CA ILE A 232 -14.87 5.01 1.78
C ILE A 232 -15.95 4.82 0.71
N MET A 233 -15.74 5.47 -0.43
CA MET A 233 -16.61 5.33 -1.59
C MET A 233 -15.99 4.34 -2.57
N LEU A 234 -16.74 3.32 -2.98
CA LEU A 234 -16.40 2.41 -4.08
C LEU A 234 -17.22 2.79 -5.29
N THR A 235 -16.56 3.14 -6.39
CA THR A 235 -17.19 3.47 -7.66
C THR A 235 -17.07 2.29 -8.61
N PHE A 236 -18.19 1.70 -8.95
CA PHE A 236 -18.33 0.70 -10.01
C PHE A 236 -18.74 1.40 -11.31
N GLU A 237 -18.91 0.65 -12.38
CA GLU A 237 -19.28 1.23 -13.69
C GLU A 237 -20.55 2.09 -13.64
N ASN A 238 -21.61 1.56 -13.04
CA ASN A 238 -22.94 2.20 -13.04
C ASN A 238 -23.46 2.56 -11.63
N THR A 239 -22.68 2.26 -10.58
CA THR A 239 -23.15 2.46 -9.20
C THR A 239 -22.01 2.92 -8.30
N GLN A 240 -22.37 3.55 -7.20
CA GLN A 240 -21.46 3.86 -6.12
C GLN A 240 -21.97 3.22 -4.83
N ARG A 241 -21.04 2.78 -4.00
CA ARG A 241 -21.35 2.21 -2.70
C ARG A 241 -20.45 2.80 -1.63
N GLU A 242 -21.07 3.31 -0.60
CA GLU A 242 -20.40 3.84 0.57
C GLU A 242 -20.18 2.71 1.59
N ILE A 243 -18.93 2.49 2.01
CA ILE A 243 -18.55 1.48 2.98
C ILE A 243 -18.12 2.16 4.28
N LYS A 244 -18.77 1.80 5.38
CA LYS A 244 -18.47 2.28 6.73
C LYS A 244 -17.19 1.65 7.26
N LEU A 245 -16.27 2.47 7.73
CA LEU A 245 -15.01 2.03 8.30
C LEU A 245 -15.13 1.88 9.83
N PRO A 246 -14.59 0.80 10.42
CA PRO A 246 -14.47 0.71 11.86
C PRO A 246 -13.35 1.63 12.35
N ASN A 247 -13.42 2.05 13.61
CA ASN A 247 -12.27 2.63 14.28
C ASN A 247 -11.24 1.53 14.56
N PRO A 248 -9.95 1.74 14.28
CA PRO A 248 -8.92 0.80 14.69
C PRO A 248 -8.72 0.85 16.21
N ASP A 249 -8.43 -0.29 16.84
CA ASP A 249 -8.07 -0.37 18.27
C ASP A 249 -6.60 0.03 18.48
N TYR A 250 -5.76 -0.28 17.48
CA TYR A 250 -4.35 0.08 17.48
C TYR A 250 -4.07 1.09 16.37
N HIS A 251 -3.52 2.23 16.77
CA HIS A 251 -3.18 3.35 15.90
C HIS A 251 -1.70 3.37 15.60
N ILE A 252 -1.35 3.46 14.34
CA ILE A 252 0.01 3.75 13.90
C ILE A 252 0.09 5.23 13.57
N HIS A 253 1.00 5.94 14.24
CA HIS A 253 1.39 7.29 13.89
C HIS A 253 2.74 7.26 13.19
N LEU A 254 2.80 7.82 12.00
CA LEU A 254 4.03 7.98 11.23
C LEU A 254 4.44 9.45 11.21
N THR A 255 5.63 9.74 11.70
CA THR A 255 6.24 11.06 11.56
C THR A 255 7.38 10.97 10.56
N VAL A 256 7.30 11.70 9.45
CA VAL A 256 8.40 11.89 8.50
C VAL A 256 9.24 13.06 9.02
N ARG A 257 10.49 12.79 9.41
CA ARG A 257 11.33 13.72 10.14
C ARG A 257 12.21 14.56 9.21
N GLY A 258 12.51 14.07 8.01
CA GLY A 258 13.32 14.78 7.03
C GLY A 258 14.00 13.87 6.03
N PHE A 259 14.71 14.53 5.14
CA PHE A 259 15.48 13.93 4.06
C PHE A 259 16.86 14.58 4.00
N LYS A 260 17.90 13.79 3.67
CA LYS A 260 19.26 14.29 3.57
C LYS A 260 20.04 13.50 2.52
N SER A 261 20.73 14.19 1.61
CA SER A 261 21.70 13.57 0.72
C SER A 261 23.13 13.87 1.18
N VAL A 262 24.02 12.92 0.94
CA VAL A 262 25.45 13.03 1.24
C VAL A 262 26.22 12.46 0.06
N LEU A 263 27.22 13.20 -0.43
CA LEU A 263 28.22 12.68 -1.37
C LEU A 263 29.05 11.63 -0.63
N PHE A 264 28.95 10.37 -1.05
CA PHE A 264 29.65 9.26 -0.43
C PHE A 264 31.01 9.00 -1.06
N LYS A 265 31.07 9.10 -2.39
CA LYS A 265 32.30 8.93 -3.16
C LYS A 265 32.26 9.79 -4.40
N GLU A 266 33.42 10.40 -4.73
CA GLU A 266 33.62 11.16 -5.95
C GLU A 266 34.65 10.43 -6.82
N GLY A 267 34.24 10.01 -8.04
CA GLY A 267 35.11 9.46 -9.08
C GLY A 267 35.55 10.53 -10.09
N ALA A 268 36.23 10.11 -11.13
CA ALA A 268 36.65 11.03 -12.21
C ALA A 268 35.45 11.51 -13.05
N ILE A 269 34.50 10.61 -13.35
CA ILE A 269 33.36 10.84 -14.22
C ILE A 269 32.00 10.65 -13.54
N ASP A 270 31.97 10.06 -12.34
CA ASP A 270 30.80 9.67 -11.57
C ASP A 270 30.85 10.17 -10.13
N GLU A 271 29.70 10.18 -9.49
CA GLU A 271 29.51 10.48 -8.07
C GLU A 271 28.54 9.48 -7.46
N GLN A 272 28.87 8.98 -6.27
CA GLN A 272 27.97 8.14 -5.48
C GLN A 272 27.35 8.98 -4.35
N TRP A 273 26.04 9.03 -4.32
CA TRP A 273 25.26 9.77 -3.33
C TRP A 273 24.44 8.83 -2.47
N ILE A 274 24.35 9.11 -1.17
CA ILE A 274 23.43 8.44 -0.27
C ILE A 274 22.24 9.36 -0.01
N TYR A 275 21.04 8.89 -0.35
CA TYR A 275 19.77 9.55 -0.09
C TYR A 275 19.12 8.95 1.14
N GLY A 276 19.12 9.70 2.24
CA GLY A 276 18.63 9.26 3.54
C GLY A 276 17.22 9.76 3.84
N SER A 277 16.35 8.86 4.28
CA SER A 277 15.01 9.16 4.79
C SER A 277 14.92 8.83 6.27
N TYR A 278 14.27 9.70 7.06
CA TYR A 278 14.20 9.64 8.51
C TYR A 278 12.75 9.66 8.96
N VAL A 279 12.34 8.68 9.76
CA VAL A 279 10.97 8.60 10.29
C VAL A 279 10.97 8.31 11.79
N LYS A 280 9.83 8.56 12.42
CA LYS A 280 9.45 8.01 13.72
C LYS A 280 8.14 7.25 13.54
N ILE A 281 8.06 6.04 14.10
CA ILE A 281 6.86 5.20 14.07
C ILE A 281 6.44 4.96 15.51
N GLN A 282 5.15 5.20 15.80
CA GLN A 282 4.52 4.91 17.08
C GLN A 282 3.36 3.94 16.86
N LEU A 283 3.20 3.00 17.79
CA LEU A 283 2.03 2.12 17.89
C LEU A 283 1.38 2.36 19.23
N ILE A 284 0.16 2.86 19.22
CA ILE A 284 -0.58 3.26 20.40
C ILE A 284 -1.94 2.59 20.46
N GLN A 285 -2.48 2.43 21.65
CA GLN A 285 -3.88 2.05 21.88
C GLN A 285 -4.52 3.21 22.65
N PRO A 286 -5.30 4.07 21.97
CA PRO A 286 -5.81 5.30 22.56
C PRO A 286 -6.71 5.07 23.77
N ASP A 287 -7.59 4.06 23.73
CA ASP A 287 -8.54 3.75 24.80
C ASP A 287 -7.85 3.41 26.13
N LEU A 288 -6.58 2.99 26.09
CA LEU A 288 -5.78 2.67 27.28
C LEU A 288 -4.69 3.71 27.53
N ASP A 289 -4.61 4.78 26.74
CA ASP A 289 -3.53 5.78 26.75
C ASP A 289 -2.13 5.12 26.76
N LYS A 290 -1.97 4.04 25.96
CA LYS A 290 -0.79 3.19 26.00
C LYS A 290 0.02 3.22 24.72
N ILE A 291 1.30 3.55 24.84
CA ILE A 291 2.29 3.44 23.78
C ILE A 291 2.99 2.08 23.90
N TYR A 292 2.79 1.23 22.90
CA TYR A 292 3.44 -0.09 22.83
C TYR A 292 4.80 -0.03 22.16
N PHE A 293 4.93 0.92 21.23
CA PHE A 293 6.14 1.09 20.43
C PHE A 293 6.31 2.56 20.05
N GLU A 294 7.51 3.07 20.20
CA GLU A 294 7.93 4.39 19.70
C GLU A 294 9.41 4.35 19.37
N GLU A 295 9.75 4.47 18.11
CA GLU A 295 11.14 4.38 17.65
C GLU A 295 11.41 5.26 16.44
N LYS A 296 12.67 5.71 16.36
CA LYS A 296 13.19 6.49 15.22
C LYS A 296 13.99 5.58 14.29
N PHE A 297 13.71 5.71 12.99
CA PHE A 297 14.40 4.95 11.95
C PHE A 297 15.00 5.86 10.89
N LYS A 298 16.04 5.35 10.26
CA LYS A 298 16.69 5.92 9.08
C LYS A 298 16.99 4.84 8.07
N ASN A 299 16.94 5.19 6.79
CA ASN A 299 17.42 4.35 5.71
C ASN A 299 18.18 5.20 4.70
N GLY A 300 19.21 4.66 4.07
CA GLY A 300 20.00 5.30 3.04
C GLY A 300 19.99 4.47 1.77
N LEU A 301 19.66 5.11 0.65
CA LEU A 301 19.77 4.55 -0.70
C LEU A 301 21.02 5.08 -1.37
N ASN A 302 21.92 4.18 -1.79
CA ASN A 302 23.11 4.55 -2.55
C ASN A 302 22.77 4.60 -4.04
N VAL A 303 23.03 5.71 -4.68
CA VAL A 303 22.77 5.95 -6.11
C VAL A 303 24.00 6.56 -6.76
N GLU A 304 24.35 6.06 -7.94
CA GLU A 304 25.46 6.54 -8.75
C GLU A 304 24.95 7.37 -9.94
N PHE A 305 25.59 8.47 -10.19
CA PHE A 305 25.28 9.39 -11.29
C PHE A 305 26.55 9.81 -12.00
N SER A 306 26.42 10.18 -13.28
CA SER A 306 27.46 10.95 -13.94
C SER A 306 27.60 12.34 -13.30
N LYS A 307 28.79 12.92 -13.31
CA LYS A 307 29.01 14.31 -12.86
C LYS A 307 28.21 15.35 -13.65
N ARG A 308 27.76 14.99 -14.87
CA ARG A 308 26.88 15.85 -15.67
C ARG A 308 25.47 15.90 -15.09
N ALA A 309 24.95 14.76 -14.67
CA ALA A 309 23.62 14.66 -14.08
C ALA A 309 23.54 15.36 -12.73
N THR A 310 24.57 15.28 -11.90
CA THR A 310 24.56 15.84 -10.54
C THR A 310 24.50 17.37 -10.50
N LYS A 311 24.83 18.08 -11.59
CA LYS A 311 24.66 19.54 -11.69
C LYS A 311 23.21 19.99 -11.49
N ASN A 312 22.24 19.14 -11.84
CA ASN A 312 20.79 19.41 -11.74
C ASN A 312 20.08 18.45 -10.79
N LYS A 313 20.78 17.80 -9.83
CA LYS A 313 20.24 16.74 -8.97
C LYS A 313 18.98 17.14 -8.20
N ASN A 314 18.82 18.40 -7.82
CA ASN A 314 17.67 18.90 -7.09
C ASN A 314 16.36 18.71 -7.86
N SER A 315 16.39 18.57 -9.19
CA SER A 315 15.20 18.38 -10.02
C SER A 315 14.64 16.95 -9.96
N PHE A 316 15.45 15.98 -9.54
CA PHE A 316 15.08 14.56 -9.53
C PHE A 316 15.35 13.82 -8.21
N GLU A 317 16.06 14.45 -7.26
CA GLU A 317 16.46 13.76 -6.01
C GLU A 317 15.28 13.29 -5.15
N TRP A 318 14.11 13.91 -5.28
CA TRP A 318 12.91 13.54 -4.52
C TRP A 318 12.54 12.06 -4.67
N ILE A 319 12.72 11.49 -5.86
CA ILE A 319 12.35 10.09 -6.11
C ILE A 319 13.23 9.11 -5.31
N PHE A 320 14.52 9.42 -5.14
CA PHE A 320 15.43 8.55 -4.40
C PHE A 320 15.18 8.59 -2.89
N TYR A 321 14.65 9.70 -2.38
CA TYR A 321 14.17 9.76 -1.00
C TYR A 321 12.90 8.94 -0.82
N LEU A 322 11.99 8.95 -1.79
CA LEU A 322 10.81 8.09 -1.78
C LEU A 322 11.19 6.61 -1.86
N ASP A 323 12.15 6.25 -2.71
CA ASP A 323 12.65 4.87 -2.81
C ASP A 323 13.31 4.44 -1.49
N SER A 324 14.12 5.31 -0.88
CA SER A 324 14.71 5.08 0.43
C SER A 324 13.64 4.87 1.51
N LEU A 325 12.56 5.65 1.47
CA LEU A 325 11.45 5.54 2.42
C LEU A 325 10.65 4.24 2.22
N LYS A 326 10.40 3.83 0.98
CA LYS A 326 9.76 2.55 0.67
C LYS A 326 10.56 1.37 1.20
N ILE A 327 11.88 1.36 0.97
CA ILE A 327 12.78 0.34 1.50
C ILE A 327 12.71 0.32 3.04
N LEU A 328 12.67 1.50 3.68
CA LEU A 328 12.54 1.58 5.14
C LEU A 328 11.24 0.94 5.63
N PHE A 329 10.11 1.20 4.98
CA PHE A 329 8.80 0.64 5.36
C PHE A 329 8.74 -0.87 5.15
N ASP A 330 9.29 -1.37 4.04
CA ASP A 330 9.38 -2.80 3.76
C ASP A 330 10.24 -3.51 4.81
N GLU A 331 11.46 -3.03 5.05
CA GLU A 331 12.34 -3.61 6.05
C GLU A 331 11.77 -3.51 7.47
N PHE A 332 11.15 -2.39 7.84
CA PHE A 332 10.46 -2.24 9.12
C PHE A 332 9.38 -3.30 9.30
N SER A 333 8.54 -3.51 8.31
CA SER A 333 7.44 -4.48 8.38
C SER A 333 7.93 -5.93 8.49
N LYS A 334 9.07 -6.26 7.89
CA LYS A 334 9.70 -7.59 7.98
C LYS A 334 10.26 -7.90 9.38
N GLN A 335 10.66 -6.88 10.15
CA GLN A 335 11.23 -7.10 11.49
C GLN A 335 10.25 -7.75 12.49
N THR A 336 8.98 -7.67 12.24
CA THR A 336 7.94 -8.32 13.05
C THR A 336 7.85 -9.83 12.82
N ILE A 337 8.34 -10.31 11.66
CA ILE A 337 8.39 -11.73 11.29
C ILE A 337 9.76 -12.31 11.65
N LYS A 338 10.81 -11.66 11.15
CA LYS A 338 12.18 -12.11 11.33
C LYS A 338 13.10 -10.92 11.57
N ILE A 339 13.72 -10.90 12.74
CA ILE A 339 14.64 -9.84 13.14
C ILE A 339 15.94 -9.90 12.33
N ASP A 340 16.22 -8.87 11.53
CA ASP A 340 17.52 -8.62 10.94
C ASP A 340 18.35 -7.70 11.84
N LYS A 341 19.31 -8.28 12.54
CA LYS A 341 20.19 -7.54 13.47
C LYS A 341 21.08 -6.52 12.76
N LYS A 342 21.49 -6.80 11.50
CA LYS A 342 22.34 -5.90 10.72
C LYS A 342 21.57 -4.64 10.33
N TRP A 343 20.36 -4.82 9.80
CA TRP A 343 19.49 -3.70 9.47
C TRP A 343 19.12 -2.87 10.70
N LEU A 344 18.73 -3.50 11.81
CA LEU A 344 18.39 -2.78 13.04
C LEU A 344 19.55 -1.93 13.57
N LYS A 345 20.79 -2.43 13.46
CA LYS A 345 21.98 -1.68 13.90
C LYS A 345 22.24 -0.44 13.02
N SER A 346 21.93 -0.50 11.73
CA SER A 346 22.13 0.62 10.81
C SER A 346 20.97 1.61 10.79
N SER A 347 19.74 1.13 11.04
CA SER A 347 18.52 1.91 10.90
C SER A 347 18.05 2.59 12.17
N SER A 348 18.45 2.12 13.36
CA SER A 348 18.05 2.70 14.65
C SER A 348 19.21 2.81 15.62
N ASP A 349 19.20 3.87 16.42
CA ASP A 349 20.20 4.08 17.47
C ASP A 349 19.80 3.41 18.81
N ASN A 350 18.59 2.81 18.90
CA ASN A 350 18.11 2.14 20.11
C ASN A 350 18.65 0.71 20.22
N LYS A 351 19.56 0.47 21.16
CA LYS A 351 20.12 -0.86 21.43
C LYS A 351 19.09 -1.92 21.89
N LYS A 352 17.94 -1.49 22.41
CA LYS A 352 16.86 -2.37 22.92
C LYS A 352 15.74 -2.59 21.91
N ILE A 353 15.86 -2.10 20.68
CA ILE A 353 14.83 -2.10 19.64
C ILE A 353 14.28 -3.51 19.32
N LYS A 354 15.09 -4.53 19.43
CA LYS A 354 14.66 -5.93 19.25
C LYS A 354 13.51 -6.33 20.19
N LYS A 355 13.55 -5.85 21.46
CA LYS A 355 12.48 -6.11 22.44
C LYS A 355 11.20 -5.35 22.07
N SER A 356 11.34 -4.16 21.49
CA SER A 356 10.20 -3.37 21.01
C SER A 356 9.48 -4.05 19.84
N PHE A 357 10.21 -4.63 18.88
CA PHE A 357 9.60 -5.38 17.77
C PHE A 357 8.84 -6.64 18.24
N LYS A 358 9.31 -7.32 19.28
CA LYS A 358 8.57 -8.46 19.85
C LYS A 358 7.17 -8.05 20.31
N LYS A 359 7.03 -6.86 20.93
CA LYS A 359 5.72 -6.35 21.35
C LYS A 359 4.80 -6.03 20.17
N ILE A 360 5.36 -5.51 19.04
CA ILE A 360 4.56 -5.28 17.84
C ILE A 360 4.06 -6.62 17.29
N SER A 361 4.92 -7.64 17.20
CA SER A 361 4.50 -8.97 16.72
C SER A 361 3.34 -9.54 17.54
N GLU A 362 3.37 -9.39 18.86
CA GLU A 362 2.28 -9.83 19.75
C GLU A 362 0.96 -9.09 19.47
N ILE A 363 1.03 -7.81 19.07
CA ILE A 363 -0.16 -7.02 18.68
C ILE A 363 -0.66 -7.46 17.30
N TYR A 364 0.23 -7.68 16.34
CA TYR A 364 -0.16 -8.12 15.01
C TYR A 364 -0.86 -9.48 15.04
N GLU A 365 -0.43 -10.40 15.92
CA GLU A 365 -1.13 -11.68 16.12
C GLU A 365 -2.58 -11.50 16.64
N LYS A 366 -2.86 -10.44 17.41
CA LYS A 366 -4.25 -10.12 17.83
C LYS A 366 -5.10 -9.56 16.69
N CYS A 367 -4.46 -8.94 15.69
CA CYS A 367 -5.11 -8.34 14.52
C CYS A 367 -5.29 -9.33 13.35
N LYS A 368 -4.71 -10.53 13.44
CA LYS A 368 -4.87 -11.64 12.48
C LYS A 368 -6.23 -12.35 12.61
#